data_e8ee4eac3295a51d0170c2d6007d2d3f
#
_entry.id   e8ee4eac3295a51d0170c2d6007d2d3f
#
_cell.length_a   1.000
_cell.length_b   1.000
_cell.length_c   1.000
_cell.angle_alpha   90.00
_cell.angle_beta   90.00
_cell.angle_gamma   90.00
#
_symmetry.space_group_name_H-M   'P 1'
#
loop_
_entity.id
_entity.type
_entity.pdbx_description
1 polymer ?
#
loop_
_entity_poly.entity_id
_entity_poly.type
_entity_poly.pdbx_seq_one_letter_code
_entity_poly.pdbx_strand_id
1 'polypeptide(L)'
;MFADNQMISGRQCARLLFFDFLGIGTLLLPGYLADVAGEDGIFAIAFGVAASLLYLKLLQKIVLGREETFLSGAGGGIAKAADGLLIALYGLYYVLLGGYALYLFGTLIQRTLLVEESFWLITLLGLVLAVYGMARGMESRARVYEVLFWLVLIPFLLMLLLAVADVSPQQQFPMATAAPGDVLQGAYLVFLVFSLCQMLLFAGNVISPEKAGRAAGSAILFAGLLFAVLYEILLGVFGRVTVSELEFPAVSLMSMVTLPGGFLHRQDALMVGVWFFTLFALICSSMYYSCQCMEKFRGKSVLWRGIPVKKWILLLCG
;
A
#
# COMPACT_ATOMS: atom_id res chain seq x y z
N MET A 1 -17.51 18.31 -18.63
CA MET A 1 -17.01 19.32 -17.68
C MET A 1 -17.01 18.64 -16.31
N PHE A 2 -15.87 18.16 -15.86
CA PHE A 2 -15.78 17.44 -14.57
C PHE A 2 -15.65 18.50 -13.49
N ALA A 3 -16.52 18.44 -12.47
CA ALA A 3 -16.46 19.36 -11.34
C ALA A 3 -15.16 19.11 -10.57
N ASP A 4 -14.29 20.11 -10.51
CA ASP A 4 -13.04 20.11 -9.75
C ASP A 4 -13.37 20.48 -8.29
N ASN A 5 -14.09 19.56 -7.60
CA ASN A 5 -14.58 19.78 -6.23
C ASN A 5 -13.68 19.13 -5.18
N GLN A 6 -12.55 18.57 -5.60
CA GLN A 6 -11.57 17.87 -4.76
C GLN A 6 -12.14 16.68 -3.93
N MET A 7 -13.37 16.24 -4.24
CA MET A 7 -14.03 15.14 -3.54
C MET A 7 -13.85 13.83 -4.30
N ILE A 8 -13.62 12.74 -3.57
CA ILE A 8 -13.52 11.39 -4.11
C ILE A 8 -14.72 10.54 -3.71
N SER A 9 -15.05 9.57 -4.55
CA SER A 9 -16.09 8.57 -4.25
C SER A 9 -15.55 7.48 -3.33
N GLY A 10 -16.45 6.76 -2.62
CA GLY A 10 -16.04 5.60 -1.80
C GLY A 10 -15.31 4.53 -2.62
N ARG A 11 -15.73 4.29 -3.86
CA ARG A 11 -15.07 3.33 -4.78
C ARG A 11 -13.63 3.75 -5.10
N GLN A 12 -13.40 5.03 -5.37
CA GLN A 12 -12.07 5.57 -5.61
C GLN A 12 -11.17 5.48 -4.38
N CYS A 13 -11.73 5.78 -3.19
CA CYS A 13 -11.02 5.62 -1.93
C CYS A 13 -10.62 4.15 -1.66
N ALA A 14 -11.53 3.20 -1.90
CA ALA A 14 -11.23 1.77 -1.75
C ALA A 14 -10.08 1.33 -2.66
N ARG A 15 -10.07 1.79 -3.92
CA ARG A 15 -9.00 1.46 -4.87
C ARG A 15 -7.67 2.08 -4.50
N LEU A 16 -7.65 3.33 -4.02
CA LEU A 16 -6.44 3.97 -3.51
C LEU A 16 -5.82 3.16 -2.37
N LEU A 17 -6.62 2.82 -1.35
CA LEU A 17 -6.17 2.02 -0.22
C LEU A 17 -5.72 0.62 -0.64
N PHE A 18 -6.42 0.01 -1.59
CA PHE A 18 -6.04 -1.29 -2.13
C PHE A 18 -4.63 -1.25 -2.75
N PHE A 19 -4.30 -0.20 -3.52
CA PHE A 19 -2.96 -0.02 -4.06
C PHE A 19 -1.90 0.15 -2.96
N ASP A 20 -2.21 0.95 -1.94
CA ASP A 20 -1.31 1.18 -0.82
C ASP A 20 -1.03 -0.11 -0.02
N PHE A 21 -2.03 -1.01 0.13
CA PHE A 21 -1.86 -2.31 0.79
C PHE A 21 -1.12 -3.31 -0.10
N LEU A 22 -1.46 -3.36 -1.38
CA LEU A 22 -0.99 -4.42 -2.28
C LEU A 22 0.53 -4.40 -2.45
N GLY A 23 1.15 -3.22 -2.59
CA GLY A 23 2.58 -3.09 -2.85
C GLY A 23 3.44 -3.78 -1.79
N ILE A 24 3.39 -3.27 -0.57
CA ILE A 24 4.17 -3.84 0.55
C ILE A 24 3.63 -5.21 0.96
N GLY A 25 2.31 -5.38 1.00
CA GLY A 25 1.69 -6.61 1.47
C GLY A 25 2.06 -7.83 0.63
N THR A 26 2.07 -7.72 -0.70
CA THR A 26 2.42 -8.86 -1.55
C THR A 26 3.93 -9.10 -1.69
N LEU A 27 4.75 -8.05 -1.55
CA LEU A 27 6.21 -8.18 -1.66
C LEU A 27 6.85 -8.79 -0.42
N LEU A 28 6.49 -8.30 0.76
CA LEU A 28 7.22 -8.61 1.98
C LEU A 28 6.47 -9.56 2.91
N LEU A 29 5.14 -9.42 3.00
CA LEU A 29 4.35 -10.14 3.99
C LEU A 29 4.49 -11.66 3.87
N PRO A 30 4.49 -12.29 2.67
CA PRO A 30 4.58 -13.74 2.57
C PRO A 30 5.87 -14.31 3.16
N GLY A 31 7.03 -13.69 2.90
CA GLY A 31 8.30 -14.12 3.45
C GLY A 31 8.33 -14.08 4.98
N TYR A 32 7.90 -12.94 5.56
CA TYR A 32 7.84 -12.79 7.01
C TYR A 32 6.82 -13.74 7.67
N LEU A 33 5.67 -13.97 7.03
CA LEU A 33 4.67 -14.92 7.55
C LEU A 33 5.18 -16.35 7.52
N ALA A 34 5.89 -16.75 6.46
CA ALA A 34 6.47 -18.09 6.35
C ALA A 34 7.55 -18.32 7.40
N ASP A 35 8.35 -17.30 7.72
CA ASP A 35 9.35 -17.36 8.78
C ASP A 35 8.71 -17.56 10.17
N VAL A 36 7.69 -16.76 10.50
CA VAL A 36 7.10 -16.72 11.85
C VAL A 36 6.02 -17.78 12.04
N ALA A 37 5.01 -17.83 11.15
CA ALA A 37 3.82 -18.66 11.33
C ALA A 37 3.81 -19.92 10.44
N GLY A 38 4.71 -20.03 9.46
CA GLY A 38 4.80 -21.18 8.58
C GLY A 38 3.48 -21.53 7.90
N GLU A 39 3.11 -22.80 7.90
CA GLU A 39 1.89 -23.31 7.30
C GLU A 39 0.61 -22.72 7.93
N ASP A 40 0.70 -22.18 9.15
CA ASP A 40 -0.40 -21.55 9.88
C ASP A 40 -0.57 -20.06 9.57
N GLY A 41 0.17 -19.50 8.60
CA GLY A 41 0.11 -18.11 8.20
C GLY A 41 -1.28 -17.67 7.70
N ILE A 42 -2.09 -18.59 7.20
CA ILE A 42 -3.49 -18.29 6.82
C ILE A 42 -4.32 -17.84 8.03
N PHE A 43 -4.12 -18.46 9.21
CA PHE A 43 -4.78 -18.05 10.45
C PHE A 43 -4.26 -16.69 10.90
N ALA A 44 -2.95 -16.44 10.75
CA ALA A 44 -2.36 -15.13 11.03
C ALA A 44 -2.97 -14.04 10.14
N ILE A 45 -3.19 -14.30 8.85
CA ILE A 45 -3.88 -13.37 7.94
C ILE A 45 -5.32 -13.11 8.41
N ALA A 46 -6.07 -14.17 8.73
CA ALA A 46 -7.45 -14.03 9.19
C ALA A 46 -7.57 -13.18 10.47
N PHE A 47 -6.74 -13.45 11.47
CA PHE A 47 -6.70 -12.67 12.72
C PHE A 47 -6.20 -11.24 12.50
N GLY A 48 -5.21 -11.03 11.65
CA GLY A 48 -4.70 -9.70 11.30
C GLY A 48 -5.73 -8.84 10.57
N VAL A 49 -6.49 -9.43 9.64
CA VAL A 49 -7.62 -8.78 8.97
C VAL A 49 -8.71 -8.41 9.98
N ALA A 50 -9.09 -9.35 10.88
CA ALA A 50 -10.08 -9.08 11.91
C ALA A 50 -9.64 -7.94 12.84
N ALA A 51 -8.39 -7.94 13.30
CA ALA A 51 -7.81 -6.87 14.11
C ALA A 51 -7.84 -5.53 13.37
N SER A 52 -7.53 -5.53 12.07
CA SER A 52 -7.52 -4.34 11.22
C SER A 52 -8.92 -3.75 11.03
N LEU A 53 -9.95 -4.60 10.89
CA LEU A 53 -11.33 -4.15 10.82
C LEU A 53 -11.82 -3.57 12.17
N LEU A 54 -11.38 -4.15 13.29
CA LEU A 54 -11.64 -3.59 14.61
C LEU A 54 -10.98 -2.22 14.78
N TYR A 55 -9.70 -2.12 14.40
CA TYR A 55 -8.97 -0.85 14.39
C TYR A 55 -9.65 0.20 13.51
N LEU A 56 -10.11 -0.18 12.31
CA LEU A 56 -10.86 0.73 11.44
C LEU A 56 -12.13 1.27 12.10
N LYS A 57 -12.89 0.43 12.83
CA LYS A 57 -14.07 0.88 13.59
C LYS A 57 -13.70 1.88 14.68
N LEU A 58 -12.57 1.68 15.36
CA LEU A 58 -12.07 2.64 16.35
C LEU A 58 -11.70 3.97 15.70
N LEU A 59 -10.98 3.94 14.56
CA LEU A 59 -10.66 5.14 13.79
C LEU A 59 -11.92 5.89 13.35
N GLN A 60 -12.93 5.18 12.83
CA GLN A 60 -14.19 5.79 12.44
C GLN A 60 -14.88 6.48 13.62
N LYS A 61 -14.93 5.84 14.78
CA LYS A 61 -15.52 6.42 15.99
C LYS A 61 -14.81 7.70 16.42
N ILE A 62 -13.48 7.75 16.30
CA ILE A 62 -12.67 8.93 16.61
C ILE A 62 -12.98 10.06 15.62
N VAL A 63 -13.06 9.75 14.32
CA VAL A 63 -13.30 10.75 13.25
C VAL A 63 -14.73 11.26 13.28
N LEU A 64 -15.73 10.38 13.46
CA LEU A 64 -17.16 10.75 13.54
C LEU A 64 -17.52 11.46 14.84
N GLY A 65 -16.81 11.20 15.94
CA GLY A 65 -17.06 11.81 17.24
C GLY A 65 -16.56 13.25 17.37
N ARG A 66 -15.89 13.79 16.34
CA ARG A 66 -15.38 15.17 16.33
C ARG A 66 -16.03 15.96 15.19
N GLU A 67 -16.74 17.04 15.53
CA GLU A 67 -17.33 17.98 14.55
C GLU A 67 -16.25 18.71 13.73
N GLU A 68 -15.03 18.81 14.26
CA GLU A 68 -13.88 19.39 13.59
C GLU A 68 -12.88 18.30 13.16
N THR A 69 -12.10 18.58 12.11
CA THR A 69 -11.06 17.68 11.60
C THR A 69 -10.17 17.19 12.74
N PHE A 70 -9.91 15.87 12.79
CA PHE A 70 -8.96 15.27 13.72
C PHE A 70 -7.64 16.08 13.70
N LEU A 71 -7.13 16.44 14.89
CA LEU A 71 -5.93 17.27 15.04
C LEU A 71 -6.12 18.75 14.60
N SER A 72 -7.30 19.34 14.83
CA SER A 72 -7.54 20.75 14.49
C SER A 72 -6.84 21.75 15.41
N GLY A 73 -6.26 21.29 16.53
CA GLY A 73 -5.63 22.16 17.54
C GLY A 73 -6.63 23.08 18.27
N ALA A 74 -7.93 22.76 18.21
CA ALA A 74 -9.00 23.55 18.83
C ALA A 74 -8.99 23.49 20.37
N GLY A 75 -8.22 22.58 20.96
CA GLY A 75 -8.03 22.48 22.41
C GLY A 75 -7.06 23.53 22.95
N GLY A 76 -7.29 24.00 24.19
CA GLY A 76 -6.37 24.91 24.89
C GLY A 76 -5.15 24.17 25.49
N GLY A 77 -4.01 24.86 25.60
CA GLY A 77 -2.85 24.44 26.38
C GLY A 77 -2.27 23.07 26.04
N ILE A 78 -2.40 22.11 26.97
CA ILE A 78 -1.82 20.76 26.86
C ILE A 78 -2.38 19.97 25.66
N ALA A 79 -3.68 20.09 25.37
CA ALA A 79 -4.32 19.41 24.24
C ALA A 79 -3.73 19.84 22.90
N LYS A 80 -3.45 21.14 22.73
CA LYS A 80 -2.80 21.69 21.54
C LYS A 80 -1.36 21.19 21.36
N ALA A 81 -0.63 21.05 22.46
CA ALA A 81 0.74 20.50 22.43
C ALA A 81 0.72 19.00 22.07
N ALA A 82 -0.22 18.23 22.61
CA ALA A 82 -0.40 16.82 22.27
C ALA A 82 -0.78 16.62 20.79
N ASP A 83 -1.71 17.43 20.26
CA ASP A 83 -2.08 17.41 18.84
C ASP A 83 -0.87 17.75 17.96
N GLY A 84 -0.06 18.75 18.33
CA GLY A 84 1.18 19.09 17.62
C GLY A 84 2.18 17.95 17.58
N LEU A 85 2.39 17.27 18.72
CA LEU A 85 3.27 16.10 18.81
C LEU A 85 2.77 14.96 17.94
N LEU A 86 1.47 14.64 17.98
CA LEU A 86 0.88 13.61 17.15
C LEU A 86 1.03 13.91 15.65
N ILE A 87 0.78 15.15 15.22
CA ILE A 87 0.98 15.57 13.83
C ILE A 87 2.45 15.38 13.41
N ALA A 88 3.40 15.75 14.28
CA ALA A 88 4.83 15.58 13.98
C ALA A 88 5.22 14.10 13.86
N LEU A 89 4.71 13.23 14.75
CA LEU A 89 4.93 11.79 14.71
C LEU A 89 4.35 11.16 13.45
N TYR A 90 3.12 11.52 13.06
CA TYR A 90 2.54 11.07 11.80
C TYR A 90 3.30 11.58 10.58
N GLY A 91 3.74 12.83 10.60
CA GLY A 91 4.57 13.40 9.54
C GLY A 91 5.87 12.62 9.36
N LEU A 92 6.57 12.33 10.46
CA LEU A 92 7.79 11.50 10.45
C LEU A 92 7.50 10.08 9.94
N TYR A 93 6.43 9.45 10.44
CA TYR A 93 5.99 8.12 9.98
C TYR A 93 5.79 8.07 8.46
N TYR A 94 5.09 9.05 7.89
CA TYR A 94 4.85 9.07 6.43
C TYR A 94 6.13 9.35 5.64
N VAL A 95 7.06 10.15 6.14
CA VAL A 95 8.38 10.34 5.50
C VAL A 95 9.16 9.04 5.47
N LEU A 96 9.22 8.32 6.61
CA LEU A 96 9.93 7.04 6.71
C LEU A 96 9.27 5.97 5.83
N LEU A 97 7.95 5.89 5.83
CA LEU A 97 7.18 4.97 4.99
C LEU A 97 7.42 5.24 3.49
N GLY A 98 7.38 6.51 3.07
CA GLY A 98 7.66 6.91 1.69
C GLY A 98 9.10 6.62 1.28
N GLY A 99 10.06 6.86 2.17
CA GLY A 99 11.48 6.52 1.95
C GLY A 99 11.69 5.01 1.80
N TYR A 100 11.05 4.22 2.65
CA TYR A 100 11.11 2.76 2.55
C TYR A 100 10.44 2.21 1.29
N ALA A 101 9.27 2.74 0.93
CA ALA A 101 8.60 2.37 -0.31
C ALA A 101 9.44 2.75 -1.55
N LEU A 102 10.14 3.88 -1.52
CA LEU A 102 11.05 4.30 -2.57
C LEU A 102 12.29 3.40 -2.66
N TYR A 103 12.81 2.95 -1.52
CA TYR A 103 13.88 1.96 -1.46
C TYR A 103 13.46 0.64 -2.09
N LEU A 104 12.29 0.11 -1.72
CA LEU A 104 11.73 -1.11 -2.32
C LEU A 104 11.51 -0.96 -3.83
N PHE A 105 10.97 0.18 -4.26
CA PHE A 105 10.79 0.51 -5.66
C PHE A 105 12.11 0.47 -6.43
N GLY A 106 13.14 1.14 -5.93
CA GLY A 106 14.47 1.17 -6.56
C GLY A 106 15.10 -0.22 -6.62
N THR A 107 15.06 -0.97 -5.51
CA THR A 107 15.62 -2.32 -5.42
C THR A 107 14.91 -3.29 -6.37
N LEU A 108 13.59 -3.26 -6.41
CA LEU A 108 12.80 -4.11 -7.28
C LEU A 108 13.13 -3.85 -8.76
N ILE A 109 13.09 -2.59 -9.19
CA ILE A 109 13.34 -2.22 -10.60
C ILE A 109 14.78 -2.51 -11.01
N GLN A 110 15.74 -2.22 -10.13
CA GLN A 110 17.15 -2.52 -10.41
C GLN A 110 17.36 -4.02 -10.61
N ARG A 111 16.79 -4.86 -9.73
CA ARG A 111 17.04 -6.32 -9.79
C ARG A 111 16.29 -7.03 -10.91
N THR A 112 15.14 -6.49 -11.35
CA THR A 112 14.27 -7.18 -12.31
C THR A 112 14.36 -6.63 -13.73
N LEU A 113 14.49 -5.31 -13.89
CA LEU A 113 14.40 -4.64 -15.20
C LEU A 113 15.69 -3.95 -15.64
N LEU A 114 16.37 -3.28 -14.73
CA LEU A 114 17.48 -2.37 -15.00
C LEU A 114 18.73 -2.79 -14.19
N VAL A 115 19.19 -4.03 -14.40
CA VAL A 115 20.27 -4.64 -13.60
C VAL A 115 21.60 -3.88 -13.70
N GLU A 116 21.87 -3.24 -14.82
CA GLU A 116 23.13 -2.50 -15.06
C GLU A 116 23.05 -1.03 -14.62
N GLU A 117 21.83 -0.53 -14.31
CA GLU A 117 21.63 0.87 -13.97
C GLU A 117 21.88 1.16 -12.49
N SER A 118 22.25 2.42 -12.19
CA SER A 118 22.47 2.86 -10.82
C SER A 118 21.18 2.91 -10.01
N PHE A 119 21.19 2.28 -8.82
CA PHE A 119 20.10 2.37 -7.85
C PHE A 119 19.68 3.82 -7.56
N TRP A 120 20.64 4.74 -7.44
CA TRP A 120 20.39 6.14 -7.16
C TRP A 120 19.68 6.85 -8.30
N LEU A 121 19.99 6.50 -9.55
CA LEU A 121 19.31 7.07 -10.73
C LEU A 121 17.84 6.63 -10.76
N ILE A 122 17.58 5.34 -10.54
CA ILE A 122 16.22 4.76 -10.54
C ILE A 122 15.38 5.40 -9.43
N THR A 123 15.91 5.48 -8.21
CA THR A 123 15.21 6.07 -7.07
C THR A 123 14.97 7.56 -7.23
N LEU A 124 15.93 8.30 -7.80
CA LEU A 124 15.77 9.73 -8.09
C LEU A 124 14.65 9.96 -9.10
N LEU A 125 14.64 9.19 -10.21
CA LEU A 125 13.58 9.29 -11.20
C LEU A 125 12.22 8.91 -10.62
N GLY A 126 12.16 7.86 -9.81
CA GLY A 126 10.95 7.47 -9.07
C GLY A 126 10.44 8.59 -8.15
N LEU A 127 11.34 9.25 -7.42
CA LEU A 127 11.02 10.38 -6.56
C LEU A 127 10.47 11.57 -7.36
N VAL A 128 11.11 11.94 -8.46
CA VAL A 128 10.66 13.04 -9.34
C VAL A 128 9.27 12.76 -9.88
N LEU A 129 9.02 11.53 -10.36
CA LEU A 129 7.70 11.11 -10.82
C LEU A 129 6.66 11.16 -9.70
N ALA A 130 7.03 10.76 -8.48
CA ALA A 130 6.12 10.77 -7.32
C ALA A 130 5.77 12.20 -6.90
N VAL A 131 6.73 13.13 -6.92
CA VAL A 131 6.47 14.56 -6.70
C VAL A 131 5.49 15.11 -7.73
N TYR A 132 5.68 14.77 -9.01
CA TYR A 132 4.76 15.16 -10.07
C TYR A 132 3.36 14.56 -9.89
N GLY A 133 3.29 13.25 -9.56
CA GLY A 133 2.03 12.55 -9.31
C GLY A 133 1.25 13.13 -8.12
N MET A 134 1.97 13.47 -7.03
CA MET A 134 1.38 14.11 -5.86
C MET A 134 0.87 15.52 -6.18
N ALA A 135 1.60 16.27 -7.04
CA ALA A 135 1.28 17.65 -7.38
C ALA A 135 -0.09 17.85 -8.05
N ARG A 136 -0.69 16.79 -8.59
CA ARG A 136 -2.02 16.80 -9.21
C ARG A 136 -3.18 16.68 -8.21
N GLY A 137 -2.92 16.47 -6.93
CA GLY A 137 -3.91 16.33 -5.87
C GLY A 137 -4.57 14.95 -5.79
N MET A 138 -5.36 14.76 -4.73
CA MET A 138 -5.96 13.46 -4.40
C MET A 138 -7.00 13.00 -5.43
N GLU A 139 -7.82 13.92 -5.94
CA GLU A 139 -8.87 13.61 -6.93
C GLU A 139 -8.27 13.09 -8.24
N SER A 140 -7.23 13.76 -8.75
CA SER A 140 -6.54 13.34 -9.98
C SER A 140 -5.92 11.94 -9.82
N ARG A 141 -5.26 11.69 -8.67
CA ARG A 141 -4.71 10.37 -8.34
C ARG A 141 -5.80 9.31 -8.28
N ALA A 142 -6.91 9.59 -7.61
CA ALA A 142 -8.03 8.66 -7.49
C ALA A 142 -8.60 8.23 -8.84
N ARG A 143 -8.67 9.16 -9.80
CA ARG A 143 -9.10 8.87 -11.18
C ARG A 143 -8.09 7.99 -11.93
N VAL A 144 -6.80 8.26 -11.79
CA VAL A 144 -5.73 7.45 -12.41
C VAL A 144 -5.77 6.02 -11.86
N TYR A 145 -5.86 5.85 -10.53
CA TYR A 145 -5.94 4.52 -9.92
C TYR A 145 -7.26 3.79 -10.20
N GLU A 146 -8.30 4.50 -10.56
CA GLU A 146 -9.55 3.87 -11.02
C GLU A 146 -9.35 3.12 -12.35
N VAL A 147 -8.54 3.66 -13.25
CA VAL A 147 -8.17 3.02 -14.53
C VAL A 147 -7.10 1.94 -14.28
N LEU A 148 -6.05 2.27 -13.54
CA LEU A 148 -4.95 1.35 -13.24
C LEU A 148 -5.40 0.12 -12.45
N PHE A 149 -6.52 0.19 -11.72
CA PHE A 149 -7.01 -0.92 -10.90
C PHE A 149 -7.17 -2.19 -11.70
N TRP A 150 -7.81 -2.11 -12.85
CA TRP A 150 -8.01 -3.29 -13.70
C TRP A 150 -6.72 -3.73 -14.40
N LEU A 151 -5.87 -2.76 -14.77
CA LEU A 151 -4.58 -3.04 -15.38
C LEU A 151 -3.63 -3.79 -14.43
N VAL A 152 -3.73 -3.55 -13.13
CA VAL A 152 -2.93 -4.23 -12.10
C VAL A 152 -3.61 -5.53 -11.65
N LEU A 153 -4.91 -5.50 -11.38
CA LEU A 153 -5.64 -6.62 -10.81
C LEU A 153 -5.75 -7.80 -11.77
N ILE A 154 -6.04 -7.56 -13.06
CA ILE A 154 -6.24 -8.64 -14.02
C ILE A 154 -4.96 -9.49 -14.23
N PRO A 155 -3.78 -8.90 -14.50
CA PRO A 155 -2.54 -9.68 -14.61
C PRO A 155 -2.20 -10.39 -13.29
N PHE A 156 -2.41 -9.74 -12.15
CA PHE A 156 -2.15 -10.33 -10.84
C PHE A 156 -3.02 -11.58 -10.59
N LEU A 157 -4.33 -11.49 -10.85
CA LEU A 157 -5.23 -12.65 -10.73
C LEU A 157 -4.92 -13.75 -11.74
N LEU A 158 -4.58 -13.37 -12.96
CA LEU A 158 -4.20 -14.34 -14.00
C LEU A 158 -2.95 -15.12 -13.56
N MET A 159 -1.95 -14.45 -13.02
CA MET A 159 -0.76 -15.09 -12.47
C MET A 159 -1.10 -16.07 -11.36
N LEU A 160 -1.93 -15.66 -10.39
CA LEU A 160 -2.37 -16.54 -9.30
C LEU A 160 -3.09 -17.78 -9.86
N LEU A 161 -3.96 -17.58 -10.83
CA LEU A 161 -4.70 -18.67 -11.47
C LEU A 161 -3.78 -19.68 -12.16
N LEU A 162 -2.77 -19.20 -12.88
CA LEU A 162 -1.79 -20.06 -13.55
C LEU A 162 -0.89 -20.79 -12.55
N ALA A 163 -0.46 -20.11 -11.49
CA ALA A 163 0.38 -20.70 -10.45
C ALA A 163 -0.31 -21.82 -9.65
N VAL A 164 -1.64 -21.88 -9.64
CA VAL A 164 -2.38 -22.97 -8.99
C VAL A 164 -2.03 -24.34 -9.60
N ALA A 165 -1.66 -24.39 -10.88
CA ALA A 165 -1.28 -25.65 -11.53
C ALA A 165 -0.01 -26.29 -10.94
N ASP A 166 0.86 -25.49 -10.36
CA ASP A 166 2.15 -25.91 -9.80
C ASP A 166 2.08 -26.15 -8.27
N VAL A 167 0.89 -25.98 -7.66
CA VAL A 167 0.69 -26.16 -6.21
C VAL A 167 0.75 -27.64 -5.83
N SER A 168 1.63 -27.97 -4.88
CA SER A 168 1.74 -29.29 -4.25
C SER A 168 1.08 -29.24 -2.86
N PRO A 169 -0.10 -29.86 -2.66
CA PRO A 169 -0.81 -29.78 -1.36
C PRO A 169 0.00 -30.28 -0.17
N GLN A 170 0.97 -31.18 -0.39
CA GLN A 170 1.83 -31.73 0.65
C GLN A 170 2.69 -30.67 1.36
N GLN A 171 2.99 -29.57 0.66
CA GLN A 171 3.80 -28.46 1.19
C GLN A 171 3.00 -27.51 2.11
N GLN A 172 1.67 -27.63 2.13
CA GLN A 172 0.77 -26.86 2.97
C GLN A 172 0.44 -27.55 4.30
N PHE A 173 0.92 -28.77 4.49
CA PHE A 173 0.66 -29.57 5.69
C PHE A 173 1.98 -29.95 6.41
N PRO A 174 1.95 -30.12 7.75
CA PRO A 174 0.78 -30.10 8.64
C PRO A 174 0.37 -28.68 9.06
N MET A 175 -0.93 -28.41 9.14
CA MET A 175 -1.50 -27.18 9.72
C MET A 175 -1.68 -27.30 11.23
N ALA A 176 -1.86 -26.17 11.93
CA ALA A 176 -2.06 -26.06 13.37
C ALA A 176 -0.85 -26.56 14.19
N THR A 177 0.36 -26.35 13.69
CA THR A 177 1.61 -26.74 14.36
C THR A 177 2.36 -25.57 14.99
N ALA A 178 2.10 -24.34 14.53
CA ALA A 178 2.73 -23.15 15.08
C ALA A 178 2.23 -22.84 16.49
N ALA A 179 3.11 -22.29 17.32
CA ALA A 179 2.69 -21.82 18.63
C ALA A 179 1.69 -20.65 18.48
N PRO A 180 0.70 -20.52 19.39
CA PRO A 180 -0.27 -19.40 19.31
C PRO A 180 0.39 -18.02 19.31
N GLY A 181 1.57 -17.89 19.93
CA GLY A 181 2.38 -16.67 19.92
C GLY A 181 2.88 -16.30 18.52
N ASP A 182 3.30 -17.29 17.73
CA ASP A 182 3.82 -17.12 16.38
C ASP A 182 2.70 -16.69 15.42
N VAL A 183 1.52 -17.31 15.55
CA VAL A 183 0.32 -16.90 14.79
C VAL A 183 -0.08 -15.47 15.14
N LEU A 184 -0.01 -15.08 16.42
CA LEU A 184 -0.32 -13.73 16.87
C LEU A 184 0.71 -12.72 16.35
N GLN A 185 1.98 -13.07 16.32
CA GLN A 185 3.05 -12.26 15.74
C GLN A 185 2.84 -12.08 14.22
N GLY A 186 2.49 -13.15 13.51
CA GLY A 186 2.09 -13.07 12.10
C GLY A 186 0.86 -12.19 11.89
N ALA A 187 -0.16 -12.31 12.74
CA ALA A 187 -1.34 -11.45 12.69
C ALA A 187 -1.00 -9.96 12.91
N TYR A 188 -0.02 -9.67 13.77
CA TYR A 188 0.48 -8.31 13.96
C TYR A 188 1.17 -7.76 12.71
N LEU A 189 1.94 -8.57 11.97
CA LEU A 189 2.55 -8.15 10.70
C LEU A 189 1.49 -7.81 9.65
N VAL A 190 0.44 -8.63 9.55
CA VAL A 190 -0.71 -8.34 8.67
C VAL A 190 -1.41 -7.05 9.09
N PHE A 191 -1.64 -6.87 10.40
CA PHE A 191 -2.22 -5.65 10.94
C PHE A 191 -1.37 -4.42 10.59
N LEU A 192 -0.04 -4.50 10.64
CA LEU A 192 0.83 -3.37 10.27
C LEU A 192 0.63 -2.92 8.83
N VAL A 193 0.45 -3.86 7.88
CA VAL A 193 0.14 -3.50 6.48
C VAL A 193 -1.20 -2.78 6.39
N PHE A 194 -2.25 -3.30 7.02
CA PHE A 194 -3.57 -2.68 6.97
C PHE A 194 -3.72 -1.44 7.86
N SER A 195 -2.80 -1.21 8.80
CA SER A 195 -2.76 0.01 9.60
C SER A 195 -2.58 1.27 8.75
N LEU A 196 -2.10 1.14 7.50
CA LEU A 196 -2.08 2.22 6.52
C LEU A 196 -3.45 2.88 6.31
N CYS A 197 -4.57 2.21 6.65
CA CYS A 197 -5.90 2.83 6.65
C CYS A 197 -6.00 4.06 7.57
N GLN A 198 -5.07 4.27 8.51
CA GLN A 198 -4.94 5.50 9.30
C GLN A 198 -4.77 6.77 8.45
N MET A 199 -4.34 6.64 7.18
CA MET A 199 -4.32 7.74 6.23
C MET A 199 -5.68 8.44 6.08
N LEU A 200 -6.78 7.73 6.36
CA LEU A 200 -8.14 8.29 6.37
C LEU A 200 -8.36 9.38 7.44
N LEU A 201 -7.55 9.42 8.51
CA LEU A 201 -7.59 10.52 9.49
C LEU A 201 -7.32 11.89 8.86
N PHE A 202 -6.58 11.90 7.75
CA PHE A 202 -6.20 13.11 7.02
C PHE A 202 -7.04 13.36 5.78
N ALA A 203 -7.95 12.43 5.42
CA ALA A 203 -8.77 12.51 4.21
C ALA A 203 -10.13 13.19 4.42
N GLY A 204 -10.42 13.73 5.60
CA GLY A 204 -11.73 14.30 5.95
C GLY A 204 -12.23 15.42 5.03
N ASN A 205 -11.32 16.16 4.39
CA ASN A 205 -11.65 17.20 3.44
C ASN A 205 -11.97 16.66 2.01
N VAL A 206 -11.73 15.37 1.76
CA VAL A 206 -11.80 14.77 0.42
C VAL A 206 -12.92 13.74 0.31
N ILE A 207 -13.30 13.11 1.43
CA ILE A 207 -14.35 12.09 1.49
C ILE A 207 -15.08 12.13 2.84
N SER A 208 -16.39 11.87 2.84
CA SER A 208 -17.14 11.77 4.09
C SER A 208 -16.69 10.55 4.92
N PRO A 209 -16.57 10.69 6.27
CA PRO A 209 -16.04 9.63 7.14
C PRO A 209 -16.75 8.27 7.01
N GLU A 210 -18.09 8.29 6.85
CA GLU A 210 -18.86 7.06 6.67
C GLU A 210 -18.53 6.32 5.37
N LYS A 211 -18.37 7.06 4.26
CA LYS A 211 -17.99 6.49 2.97
C LYS A 211 -16.54 6.00 3.00
N ALA A 212 -15.65 6.76 3.65
CA ALA A 212 -14.24 6.40 3.84
C ALA A 212 -14.10 5.08 4.60
N GLY A 213 -14.83 4.91 5.68
CA GLY A 213 -14.76 3.70 6.48
C GLY A 213 -15.32 2.47 5.77
N ARG A 214 -16.44 2.59 5.03
CA ARG A 214 -16.94 1.48 4.20
C ARG A 214 -15.97 1.11 3.10
N ALA A 215 -15.35 2.12 2.48
CA ALA A 215 -14.33 1.93 1.45
C ALA A 215 -13.10 1.21 2.00
N ALA A 216 -12.58 1.64 3.17
CA ALA A 216 -11.44 0.99 3.80
C ALA A 216 -11.76 -0.46 4.23
N GLY A 217 -12.93 -0.71 4.80
CA GLY A 217 -13.36 -2.05 5.16
C GLY A 217 -13.40 -2.99 3.96
N SER A 218 -13.96 -2.53 2.82
CA SER A 218 -13.95 -3.33 1.59
C SER A 218 -12.55 -3.55 1.02
N ALA A 219 -11.66 -2.55 1.10
CA ALA A 219 -10.28 -2.67 0.65
C ALA A 219 -9.49 -3.67 1.52
N ILE A 220 -9.64 -3.63 2.85
CA ILE A 220 -9.00 -4.57 3.79
C ILE A 220 -9.47 -6.00 3.52
N LEU A 221 -10.79 -6.22 3.38
CA LEU A 221 -11.32 -7.57 3.11
C LEU A 221 -10.84 -8.11 1.77
N PHE A 222 -10.87 -7.30 0.72
CA PHE A 222 -10.46 -7.73 -0.61
C PHE A 222 -8.96 -7.99 -0.68
N ALA A 223 -8.11 -7.09 -0.14
CA ALA A 223 -6.67 -7.30 -0.10
C ALA A 223 -6.30 -8.47 0.82
N GLY A 224 -6.97 -8.62 1.97
CA GLY A 224 -6.77 -9.76 2.88
C GLY A 224 -7.06 -11.10 2.22
N LEU A 225 -8.13 -11.19 1.43
CA LEU A 225 -8.43 -12.38 0.64
C LEU A 225 -7.33 -12.67 -0.38
N LEU A 226 -6.86 -11.64 -1.09
CA LEU A 226 -5.77 -11.80 -2.06
C LEU A 226 -4.46 -12.23 -1.39
N PHE A 227 -4.14 -11.70 -0.21
CA PHE A 227 -2.96 -12.10 0.55
C PHE A 227 -3.05 -13.56 1.00
N ALA A 228 -4.24 -14.02 1.46
CA ALA A 228 -4.46 -15.39 1.82
C ALA A 228 -4.26 -16.34 0.62
N VAL A 229 -4.87 -16.02 -0.52
CA VAL A 229 -4.72 -16.83 -1.74
C VAL A 229 -3.27 -16.84 -2.23
N LEU A 230 -2.60 -15.68 -2.26
CA LEU A 230 -1.20 -15.58 -2.66
C LEU A 230 -0.31 -16.41 -1.74
N TYR A 231 -0.52 -16.32 -0.42
CA TYR A 231 0.26 -17.01 0.58
C TYR A 231 0.16 -18.54 0.44
N GLU A 232 -1.07 -19.06 0.30
CA GLU A 232 -1.31 -20.49 0.09
C GLU A 232 -0.67 -21.00 -1.20
N ILE A 233 -0.76 -20.24 -2.30
CA ILE A 233 -0.09 -20.61 -3.55
C ILE A 233 1.43 -20.62 -3.37
N LEU A 234 2.00 -19.62 -2.70
CA LEU A 234 3.44 -19.55 -2.45
C LEU A 234 3.93 -20.73 -1.61
N LEU A 235 3.22 -21.07 -0.54
CA LEU A 235 3.53 -22.26 0.26
C LEU A 235 3.43 -23.54 -0.57
N GLY A 236 2.37 -23.69 -1.36
CA GLY A 236 2.15 -24.89 -2.17
C GLY A 236 3.17 -25.07 -3.31
N VAL A 237 3.74 -23.96 -3.83
CA VAL A 237 4.74 -24.02 -4.90
C VAL A 237 6.15 -24.17 -4.36
N PHE A 238 6.54 -23.36 -3.37
CA PHE A 238 7.91 -23.27 -2.90
C PHE A 238 8.17 -24.00 -1.58
N GLY A 239 7.14 -24.20 -0.78
CA GLY A 239 7.26 -24.64 0.63
C GLY A 239 7.71 -23.52 1.56
N ARG A 240 7.49 -23.74 2.86
CA ARG A 240 7.76 -22.78 3.94
C ARG A 240 9.18 -22.22 3.92
N VAL A 241 10.19 -23.09 3.89
CA VAL A 241 11.60 -22.70 4.01
C VAL A 241 12.02 -21.79 2.86
N THR A 242 11.65 -22.16 1.62
CA THR A 242 12.00 -21.36 0.45
C THR A 242 11.30 -20.01 0.48
N VAL A 243 10.00 -19.96 0.85
CA VAL A 243 9.25 -18.69 0.93
C VAL A 243 9.87 -17.75 1.95
N SER A 244 10.35 -18.24 3.09
CA SER A 244 10.99 -17.41 4.13
C SER A 244 12.36 -16.87 3.72
N GLU A 245 13.09 -17.57 2.86
CA GLU A 245 14.43 -17.17 2.38
C GLU A 245 14.37 -16.23 1.16
N LEU A 246 13.28 -16.27 0.40
CA LEU A 246 13.13 -15.41 -0.77
C LEU A 246 12.88 -13.95 -0.35
N GLU A 247 13.66 -13.03 -0.91
CA GLU A 247 13.49 -11.59 -0.65
C GLU A 247 12.14 -11.07 -1.13
N PHE A 248 11.70 -11.52 -2.33
CA PHE A 248 10.40 -11.18 -2.93
C PHE A 248 9.70 -12.44 -3.45
N PRO A 249 9.05 -13.23 -2.58
CA PRO A 249 8.44 -14.51 -2.98
C PRO A 249 7.44 -14.39 -4.12
N ALA A 250 6.61 -13.32 -4.11
CA ALA A 250 5.63 -13.10 -5.16
C ALA A 250 6.26 -12.79 -6.53
N VAL A 251 7.41 -12.09 -6.56
CA VAL A 251 8.17 -11.83 -7.80
C VAL A 251 8.77 -13.13 -8.32
N SER A 252 9.33 -13.95 -7.44
CA SER A 252 9.88 -15.27 -7.79
C SER A 252 8.82 -16.19 -8.36
N LEU A 253 7.61 -16.21 -7.78
CA LEU A 253 6.47 -16.96 -8.33
C LEU A 253 6.15 -16.53 -9.76
N MET A 254 6.15 -15.24 -10.03
CA MET A 254 5.86 -14.72 -11.36
C MET A 254 6.91 -15.09 -12.42
N SER A 255 8.18 -15.21 -12.02
CA SER A 255 9.24 -15.61 -12.95
C SER A 255 9.15 -17.09 -13.36
N MET A 256 8.49 -17.92 -12.56
CA MET A 256 8.30 -19.36 -12.84
C MET A 256 7.08 -19.65 -13.70
N VAL A 257 6.02 -18.86 -13.54
CA VAL A 257 4.77 -19.05 -14.29
C VAL A 257 4.99 -18.76 -15.77
N THR A 258 4.74 -19.73 -16.63
CA THR A 258 4.82 -19.57 -18.09
C THR A 258 3.44 -19.38 -18.69
N LEU A 259 3.25 -18.31 -19.46
CA LEU A 259 2.00 -18.10 -20.18
C LEU A 259 1.86 -19.11 -21.34
N PRO A 260 0.72 -19.80 -21.48
CA PRO A 260 0.47 -20.70 -22.59
C PRO A 260 0.62 -19.98 -23.94
N GLY A 261 1.36 -20.57 -24.88
CA GLY A 261 1.47 -20.07 -26.25
C GLY A 261 2.71 -19.21 -26.55
N GLY A 262 3.62 -18.99 -25.60
CA GLY A 262 4.90 -18.28 -25.86
C GLY A 262 4.76 -16.84 -26.36
N PHE A 263 3.59 -16.22 -26.21
CA PHE A 263 3.28 -14.88 -26.72
C PHE A 263 4.09 -13.75 -26.04
N LEU A 264 4.58 -13.97 -24.83
CA LEU A 264 5.35 -13.00 -24.07
C LEU A 264 6.67 -13.61 -23.61
N HIS A 265 7.75 -13.37 -24.35
CA HIS A 265 9.10 -13.75 -23.94
C HIS A 265 9.62 -12.96 -22.73
N ARG A 266 8.93 -11.89 -22.30
CA ARG A 266 9.27 -11.04 -21.15
C ARG A 266 8.03 -10.72 -20.30
N GLN A 267 7.34 -11.78 -19.86
CA GLN A 267 6.19 -11.64 -18.94
C GLN A 267 6.58 -11.01 -17.60
N ASP A 268 7.82 -11.21 -17.16
CA ASP A 268 8.38 -10.65 -15.94
C ASP A 268 8.25 -9.12 -15.92
N ALA A 269 8.52 -8.44 -17.04
CA ALA A 269 8.42 -6.98 -17.13
C ALA A 269 6.98 -6.48 -16.94
N LEU A 270 6.00 -7.23 -17.46
CA LEU A 270 4.58 -6.89 -17.33
C LEU A 270 4.13 -7.07 -15.88
N MET A 271 4.61 -8.13 -15.23
CA MET A 271 4.29 -8.44 -13.85
C MET A 271 4.97 -7.49 -12.87
N VAL A 272 6.23 -7.09 -13.11
CA VAL A 272 6.89 -6.05 -12.32
C VAL A 272 6.12 -4.72 -12.38
N GLY A 273 5.40 -4.46 -13.48
CA GLY A 273 4.48 -3.33 -13.60
C GLY A 273 3.42 -3.27 -12.50
N VAL A 274 2.96 -4.42 -11.98
CA VAL A 274 2.01 -4.48 -10.85
C VAL A 274 2.62 -3.80 -9.62
N TRP A 275 3.84 -4.16 -9.26
CA TRP A 275 4.51 -3.55 -8.10
C TRP A 275 5.02 -2.15 -8.37
N PHE A 276 5.41 -1.86 -9.62
CA PHE A 276 5.74 -0.50 -10.03
C PHE A 276 4.58 0.46 -9.68
N PHE A 277 3.37 0.15 -10.12
CA PHE A 277 2.21 1.02 -9.87
C PHE A 277 1.78 1.04 -8.41
N THR A 278 1.86 -0.07 -7.69
CA THR A 278 1.44 -0.14 -6.29
C THR A 278 2.43 0.53 -5.34
N LEU A 279 3.73 0.32 -5.53
CA LEU A 279 4.76 1.04 -4.76
C LEU A 279 4.76 2.54 -5.09
N PHE A 280 4.62 2.89 -6.36
CA PHE A 280 4.48 4.29 -6.79
C PHE A 280 3.26 4.95 -6.14
N ALA A 281 2.13 4.24 -6.06
CA ALA A 281 0.94 4.72 -5.35
C ALA A 281 1.25 5.04 -3.88
N LEU A 282 1.90 4.11 -3.19
CA LEU A 282 2.26 4.26 -1.78
C LEU A 282 3.23 5.41 -1.54
N ILE A 283 4.24 5.59 -2.40
CA ILE A 283 5.17 6.73 -2.33
C ILE A 283 4.38 8.03 -2.47
N CYS A 284 3.51 8.15 -3.48
CA CYS A 284 2.68 9.34 -3.67
C CYS A 284 1.73 9.58 -2.48
N SER A 285 1.13 8.53 -1.91
CA SER A 285 0.27 8.62 -0.72
C SER A 285 1.04 9.13 0.47
N SER A 286 2.19 8.54 0.76
CA SER A 286 3.04 8.91 1.90
C SER A 286 3.51 10.36 1.81
N MET A 287 3.95 10.80 0.62
CA MET A 287 4.33 12.19 0.38
C MET A 287 3.15 13.15 0.58
N TYR A 288 1.97 12.81 0.05
CA TYR A 288 0.77 13.63 0.20
C TYR A 288 0.40 13.83 1.67
N TYR A 289 0.35 12.74 2.45
CA TYR A 289 -0.01 12.81 3.87
C TYR A 289 1.07 13.46 4.73
N SER A 290 2.35 13.29 4.39
CA SER A 290 3.44 14.03 5.02
C SER A 290 3.27 15.54 4.83
N CYS A 291 2.93 15.99 3.61
CA CYS A 291 2.64 17.39 3.34
C CYS A 291 1.43 17.90 4.13
N GLN A 292 0.35 17.11 4.21
CA GLN A 292 -0.83 17.45 5.03
C GLN A 292 -0.49 17.62 6.51
N CYS A 293 0.39 16.79 7.06
CA CYS A 293 0.89 16.96 8.43
C CYS A 293 1.68 18.26 8.59
N MET A 294 2.55 18.60 7.64
CA MET A 294 3.32 19.84 7.67
C MET A 294 2.42 21.08 7.58
N GLU A 295 1.38 21.04 6.74
CA GLU A 295 0.41 22.14 6.63
C GLU A 295 -0.34 22.38 7.94
N LYS A 296 -0.80 21.28 8.58
CA LYS A 296 -1.46 21.38 9.90
C LYS A 296 -0.52 21.89 10.97
N PHE A 297 0.73 21.46 10.99
CA PHE A 297 1.73 21.90 11.97
C PHE A 297 2.05 23.39 11.86
N ARG A 298 2.17 23.92 10.64
CA ARG A 298 2.49 25.33 10.37
C ARG A 298 1.29 26.27 10.44
N GLY A 299 0.06 25.75 10.45
CA GLY A 299 -1.16 26.55 10.37
C GLY A 299 -1.31 27.35 9.07
N LYS A 300 -0.52 27.04 8.04
CA LYS A 300 -0.53 27.69 6.72
C LYS A 300 -0.41 26.61 5.64
N SER A 301 -1.16 26.75 4.54
CA SER A 301 -1.02 25.88 3.37
C SER A 301 0.41 25.97 2.80
N VAL A 302 1.14 24.86 2.83
CA VAL A 302 2.57 24.81 2.46
C VAL A 302 2.76 24.61 0.95
N LEU A 303 1.81 23.96 0.25
CA LEU A 303 2.09 23.41 -1.07
C LEU A 303 1.19 23.86 -2.22
N TRP A 304 -0.02 24.37 -2.00
CA TRP A 304 -0.99 24.43 -3.10
C TRP A 304 -1.45 25.80 -3.56
N ARG A 305 -1.24 26.87 -2.77
CA ARG A 305 -1.64 28.23 -3.13
C ARG A 305 -0.51 29.25 -3.28
N GLY A 306 0.72 28.92 -2.93
CA GLY A 306 1.81 29.89 -2.84
C GLY A 306 3.09 29.59 -3.65
N ILE A 307 3.30 28.37 -4.11
CA ILE A 307 4.42 28.08 -5.01
C ILE A 307 3.88 28.02 -6.43
N PRO A 308 4.40 28.81 -7.35
CA PRO A 308 4.04 28.72 -8.76
C PRO A 308 4.68 27.46 -9.38
N VAL A 309 4.44 26.28 -8.78
CA VAL A 309 4.83 24.98 -9.36
C VAL A 309 4.23 24.86 -10.77
N LYS A 310 3.06 25.46 -11.01
CA LYS A 310 2.50 25.60 -12.35
C LYS A 310 3.41 26.36 -13.32
N LYS A 311 4.18 27.36 -12.84
CA LYS A 311 5.12 28.12 -13.68
C LYS A 311 6.43 27.35 -13.91
N TRP A 312 6.94 26.64 -12.90
CA TRP A 312 8.18 25.90 -13.02
C TRP A 312 8.04 24.59 -13.81
N ILE A 313 6.90 23.88 -13.67
CA ILE A 313 6.62 22.68 -14.48
C ILE A 313 6.33 23.06 -15.93
N LEU A 314 5.66 24.20 -16.19
CA LEU A 314 5.47 24.72 -17.56
C LEU A 314 6.79 25.21 -18.21
N LEU A 315 7.76 25.66 -17.40
CA LEU A 315 9.09 26.04 -17.88
C LEU A 315 10.01 24.83 -18.16
N LEU A 316 9.73 23.66 -17.53
CA LEU A 316 10.49 22.41 -17.78
C LEU A 316 9.84 21.56 -18.90
N CYS A 317 8.61 21.83 -19.29
CA CYS A 317 7.90 21.12 -20.36
C CYS A 317 7.71 21.95 -21.64
N GLY A 318 8.19 23.18 -21.71
CA GLY A 318 8.29 24.04 -22.90
C GLY A 318 9.73 24.23 -23.30
#